data_9ffdf38b106b672ce46532e4244d925b
#
_entry.id   9ffdf38b106b672ce46532e4244d925b
#
_cell.length_a   1.000
_cell.length_b   1.000
_cell.length_c   1.000
_cell.angle_alpha   90.00
_cell.angle_beta   90.00
_cell.angle_gamma   90.00
#
_symmetry.space_group_name_H-M   'P 1'
#
loop_
_entity.id
_entity.type
_entity.pdbx_description
1 polymer ?
#
loop_
_entity_poly.entity_id
_entity_poly.type
_entity_poly.pdbx_seq_one_letter_code
_entity_poly.pdbx_strand_id
1 'polypeptide(L)'
;MKDLTKGRPSVLILTFALPIFLANLLQLTYSLADTRIVGTFLGDNALAAVGATTTLSNLIVQFLMGMCNGFAIISAQCFGAKDMDRLRRSLGNSLVLGLLAAVVLTIGGLVFLQPILRFLNVPENLLNTATQYVSVIIAGLVVTLLYDVLAATLRAIGDTVTPLIVLAVSVVLNIGGDLLLIVVLHMGVLGAAVATVLSQLIAVVVCAVYLWKKYEILRIRVDDLKLQDGGMLRNMLSSGLSMGFMSSLVNIGTLTLQTSINKLGQNIIIAHTAARKISEIFMIMFSVFGQTMATYCGQNLGAGKIERIRRGILLATGYTCIWCTLNIVTAYTIGDWLVWLVTGSKTPEVIYNATLYLKVDTLFYYVTAVICIVRNSMQGLGERIVPLISSSLEMIGKIVIAATLVPMFGYPGVIAAEPIVWFIMIIPLLMKILRMPVWKQKT
;
A
#
# COMPACT_ATOMS: atom_id res chain seq x y z
N MET A 1 23.59 -4.02 1.30
CA MET A 1 22.87 -4.66 0.17
C MET A 1 22.70 -6.14 0.46
N LYS A 2 21.48 -6.67 0.40
CA LYS A 2 21.27 -8.12 0.42
C LYS A 2 20.98 -8.58 -1.00
N ASP A 3 21.90 -9.37 -1.56
CA ASP A 3 21.73 -10.00 -2.87
C ASP A 3 20.76 -11.18 -2.72
N LEU A 4 19.49 -10.99 -3.11
CA LEU A 4 18.45 -12.02 -3.01
C LEU A 4 18.65 -13.18 -4.01
N THR A 5 19.67 -13.06 -4.87
CA THR A 5 20.02 -14.10 -5.85
C THR A 5 20.98 -15.15 -5.26
N LYS A 6 21.51 -14.97 -4.03
CA LYS A 6 22.47 -15.83 -3.38
C LYS A 6 21.98 -16.28 -1.99
N GLY A 7 22.36 -17.49 -1.56
CA GLY A 7 21.98 -18.04 -0.26
C GLY A 7 20.63 -18.78 -0.28
N ARG A 8 20.14 -19.17 0.92
CA ARG A 8 18.88 -19.94 1.06
C ARG A 8 17.66 -19.05 0.88
N PRO A 9 16.76 -19.33 -0.11
CA PRO A 9 15.57 -18.51 -0.37
C PRO A 9 14.70 -18.30 0.86
N SER A 10 14.50 -19.32 1.70
CA SER A 10 13.69 -19.26 2.91
C SER A 10 14.14 -18.14 3.87
N VAL A 11 15.46 -18.12 4.18
CA VAL A 11 16.03 -17.12 5.08
C VAL A 11 15.99 -15.72 4.46
N LEU A 12 16.29 -15.62 3.15
CA LEU A 12 16.31 -14.33 2.45
C LEU A 12 14.94 -13.68 2.42
N ILE A 13 13.89 -14.45 2.10
CA ILE A 13 12.51 -13.93 2.06
C ILE A 13 12.09 -13.44 3.44
N LEU A 14 12.29 -14.22 4.50
CA LEU A 14 11.92 -13.83 5.86
C LEU A 14 12.71 -12.61 6.37
N THR A 15 14.04 -12.60 6.17
CA THR A 15 14.88 -11.49 6.64
C THR A 15 14.67 -10.21 5.83
N PHE A 16 14.16 -10.31 4.61
CA PHE A 16 13.77 -9.16 3.80
C PHE A 16 12.37 -8.66 4.18
N ALA A 17 11.44 -9.56 4.46
CA ALA A 17 10.07 -9.26 4.85
C ALA A 17 9.96 -8.60 6.23
N LEU A 18 10.79 -9.02 7.20
CA LEU A 18 10.67 -8.55 8.59
C LEU A 18 10.79 -7.01 8.75
N PRO A 19 11.79 -6.32 8.16
CA PRO A 19 11.84 -4.86 8.26
C PRO A 19 10.64 -4.17 7.56
N ILE A 20 10.12 -4.74 6.47
CA ILE A 20 8.93 -4.20 5.79
C ILE A 20 7.69 -4.36 6.69
N PHE A 21 7.56 -5.49 7.38
CA PHE A 21 6.50 -5.71 8.35
C PHE A 21 6.54 -4.69 9.49
N LEU A 22 7.72 -4.47 10.08
CA LEU A 22 7.91 -3.47 11.12
C LEU A 22 7.62 -2.04 10.61
N ALA A 23 7.99 -1.72 9.37
CA ALA A 23 7.66 -0.43 8.76
C ALA A 23 6.14 -0.23 8.60
N ASN A 24 5.39 -1.26 8.18
CA ASN A 24 3.93 -1.18 8.10
C ASN A 24 3.28 -1.01 9.49
N LEU A 25 3.80 -1.70 10.52
CA LEU A 25 3.31 -1.51 11.90
C LEU A 25 3.60 -0.08 12.42
N LEU A 26 4.78 0.46 12.15
CA LEU A 26 5.11 1.84 12.49
C LEU A 26 4.19 2.83 11.78
N GLN A 27 3.88 2.60 10.51
CA GLN A 27 2.98 3.45 9.74
C GLN A 27 1.54 3.42 10.27
N LEU A 28 1.07 2.26 10.72
CA LEU A 28 -0.22 2.13 11.39
C LEU A 28 -0.23 2.92 12.72
N THR A 29 0.81 2.74 13.54
CA THR A 29 0.96 3.45 14.82
C THR A 29 1.03 4.97 14.62
N TYR A 30 1.76 5.43 13.59
CA TYR A 30 1.83 6.82 13.19
C TYR A 30 0.44 7.39 12.88
N SER A 31 -0.32 6.72 12.01
CA SER A 31 -1.67 7.16 11.63
C SER A 31 -2.62 7.26 12.83
N LEU A 32 -2.50 6.34 13.80
CA LEU A 32 -3.28 6.38 15.03
C LEU A 32 -2.87 7.54 15.94
N ALA A 33 -1.56 7.81 16.06
CA ALA A 33 -1.03 8.90 16.87
C ALA A 33 -1.47 10.26 16.32
N ASP A 34 -1.32 10.49 15.01
CA ASP A 34 -1.75 11.71 14.32
C ASP A 34 -3.26 11.96 14.52
N THR A 35 -4.08 10.95 14.25
CA THR A 35 -5.54 11.02 14.49
C THR A 35 -5.86 11.36 15.94
N ARG A 36 -5.15 10.77 16.90
CA ARG A 36 -5.34 11.03 18.33
C ARG A 36 -4.96 12.46 18.72
N ILE A 37 -3.85 12.97 18.19
CA ILE A 37 -3.38 14.35 18.45
C ILE A 37 -4.40 15.35 17.90
N VAL A 38 -4.79 15.21 16.62
CA VAL A 38 -5.79 16.07 15.99
C VAL A 38 -7.10 16.05 16.78
N GLY A 39 -7.64 14.88 17.12
CA GLY A 39 -8.89 14.77 17.88
C GLY A 39 -8.80 15.37 19.29
N THR A 40 -7.68 15.16 20.00
CA THR A 40 -7.52 15.63 21.39
C THR A 40 -7.34 17.14 21.47
N PHE A 41 -6.57 17.75 20.57
CA PHE A 41 -6.18 19.16 20.68
C PHE A 41 -6.98 20.10 19.77
N LEU A 42 -7.57 19.60 18.68
CA LEU A 42 -8.35 20.43 17.74
C LEU A 42 -9.86 20.13 17.79
N GLY A 43 -10.25 19.04 18.46
CA GLY A 43 -11.65 18.64 18.64
C GLY A 43 -12.28 17.95 17.46
N ASP A 44 -13.57 17.59 17.64
CA ASP A 44 -14.29 16.67 16.72
C ASP A 44 -14.48 17.24 15.31
N ASN A 45 -14.68 18.55 15.16
CA ASN A 45 -14.86 19.19 13.86
C ASN A 45 -13.57 19.10 13.00
N ALA A 46 -12.41 19.32 13.60
CA ALA A 46 -11.14 19.18 12.92
C ALA A 46 -10.87 17.71 12.53
N LEU A 47 -11.13 16.80 13.45
CA LEU A 47 -11.04 15.37 13.21
C LEU A 47 -11.96 14.91 12.07
N ALA A 48 -13.20 15.39 12.05
CA ALA A 48 -14.16 15.10 10.99
C ALA A 48 -13.70 15.67 9.64
N ALA A 49 -13.15 16.88 9.60
CA ALA A 49 -12.62 17.49 8.38
C ALA A 49 -11.42 16.70 7.82
N VAL A 50 -10.46 16.32 8.67
CA VAL A 50 -9.31 15.48 8.28
C VAL A 50 -9.80 14.11 7.80
N GLY A 51 -10.71 13.47 8.55
CA GLY A 51 -11.29 12.18 8.19
C GLY A 51 -11.99 12.19 6.83
N ALA A 52 -12.77 13.23 6.53
CA ALA A 52 -13.46 13.39 5.25
C ALA A 52 -12.49 13.49 4.05
N THR A 53 -11.27 13.99 4.26
CA THR A 53 -10.25 14.14 3.21
C THR A 53 -9.32 12.95 3.08
N THR A 54 -9.29 12.07 4.08
CA THR A 54 -8.38 10.91 4.12
C THR A 54 -8.54 10.01 2.90
N THR A 55 -9.76 9.80 2.44
CA THR A 55 -10.07 9.00 1.25
C THR A 55 -9.40 9.54 -0.01
N LEU A 56 -9.51 10.85 -0.25
CA LEU A 56 -8.92 11.50 -1.41
C LEU A 56 -7.39 11.46 -1.33
N SER A 57 -6.84 11.82 -0.17
CA SER A 57 -5.40 11.81 0.06
C SER A 57 -4.82 10.40 -0.14
N ASN A 58 -5.48 9.39 0.42
CA ASN A 58 -5.05 8.00 0.28
C ASN A 58 -5.08 7.51 -1.18
N LEU A 59 -6.10 7.86 -1.96
CA LEU A 59 -6.14 7.49 -3.38
C LEU A 59 -4.93 8.02 -4.15
N ILE A 60 -4.58 9.29 -3.94
CA ILE A 60 -3.46 9.93 -4.65
C ILE A 60 -2.12 9.36 -4.16
N VAL A 61 -1.92 9.28 -2.85
CA VAL A 61 -0.67 8.78 -2.26
C VAL A 61 -0.44 7.31 -2.61
N GLN A 62 -1.46 6.46 -2.53
CA GLN A 62 -1.36 5.04 -2.87
C GLN A 62 -1.11 4.83 -4.38
N PHE A 63 -1.64 5.70 -5.24
CA PHE A 63 -1.31 5.68 -6.66
C PHE A 63 0.18 5.97 -6.89
N LEU A 64 0.72 7.04 -6.27
CA LEU A 64 2.13 7.40 -6.38
C LEU A 64 3.05 6.31 -5.81
N MET A 65 2.72 5.78 -4.63
CA MET A 65 3.46 4.70 -4.00
C MET A 65 3.47 3.44 -4.89
N GLY A 66 2.32 3.08 -5.47
CA GLY A 66 2.21 1.97 -6.43
C GLY A 66 3.10 2.20 -7.64
N MET A 67 3.10 3.42 -8.18
CA MET A 67 3.93 3.79 -9.33
C MET A 67 5.43 3.70 -9.02
N CYS A 68 5.87 4.18 -7.84
CA CYS A 68 7.26 4.06 -7.39
C CYS A 68 7.69 2.59 -7.22
N ASN A 69 6.81 1.76 -6.65
CA ASN A 69 7.07 0.32 -6.53
C ASN A 69 7.18 -0.35 -7.92
N GLY A 70 6.38 0.08 -8.91
CA GLY A 70 6.48 -0.39 -10.28
C GLY A 70 7.82 -0.01 -10.95
N PHE A 71 8.33 1.19 -10.70
CA PHE A 71 9.66 1.61 -11.14
C PHE A 71 10.77 0.77 -10.49
N ALA A 72 10.64 0.50 -9.19
CA ALA A 72 11.60 -0.27 -8.43
C ALA A 72 11.74 -1.73 -8.91
N ILE A 73 10.73 -2.29 -9.59
CA ILE A 73 10.85 -3.61 -10.22
C ILE A 73 11.96 -3.61 -11.28
N ILE A 74 12.00 -2.57 -12.13
CA ILE A 74 13.04 -2.46 -13.15
C ILE A 74 14.43 -2.30 -12.50
N SER A 75 14.49 -1.49 -11.43
CA SER A 75 15.73 -1.35 -10.64
C SER A 75 16.16 -2.69 -10.03
N ALA A 76 15.24 -3.49 -9.52
CA ALA A 76 15.53 -4.82 -8.96
C ALA A 76 16.03 -5.79 -10.05
N GLN A 77 15.46 -5.75 -11.25
CA GLN A 77 15.91 -6.55 -12.38
C GLN A 77 17.34 -6.15 -12.82
N CYS A 78 17.62 -4.85 -12.93
CA CYS A 78 18.97 -4.33 -13.26
C CYS A 78 19.99 -4.74 -12.18
N PHE A 79 19.63 -4.64 -10.90
CA PHE A 79 20.48 -5.05 -9.78
C PHE A 79 20.78 -6.56 -9.83
N GLY A 80 19.77 -7.39 -10.10
CA GLY A 80 19.93 -8.83 -10.26
C GLY A 80 20.81 -9.21 -11.44
N ALA A 81 20.71 -8.49 -12.56
CA ALA A 81 21.55 -8.64 -13.74
C ALA A 81 22.99 -8.12 -13.54
N LYS A 82 23.26 -7.45 -12.41
CA LYS A 82 24.53 -6.76 -12.12
C LYS A 82 24.86 -5.63 -13.12
N ASP A 83 23.87 -5.11 -13.81
CA ASP A 83 24.00 -3.97 -14.72
C ASP A 83 23.79 -2.66 -13.91
N MET A 84 24.90 -2.18 -13.36
CA MET A 84 24.90 -1.04 -12.45
C MET A 84 24.68 0.30 -13.16
N ASP A 85 25.06 0.39 -14.43
CA ASP A 85 24.78 1.59 -15.24
C ASP A 85 23.29 1.71 -15.54
N ARG A 86 22.63 0.60 -15.92
CA ARG A 86 21.17 0.58 -16.08
C ARG A 86 20.44 0.78 -14.76
N LEU A 87 20.94 0.25 -13.64
CA LEU A 87 20.40 0.48 -12.31
C LEU A 87 20.40 1.98 -11.97
N ARG A 88 21.53 2.67 -12.18
CA ARG A 88 21.65 4.10 -11.90
C ARG A 88 20.72 4.92 -12.80
N ARG A 89 20.64 4.59 -14.10
CA ARG A 89 19.67 5.22 -15.03
C ARG A 89 18.24 4.95 -14.63
N SER A 90 17.90 3.74 -14.14
CA SER A 90 16.55 3.46 -13.67
C SER A 90 16.16 4.31 -12.46
N LEU A 91 17.10 4.59 -11.54
CA LEU A 91 16.88 5.51 -10.44
C LEU A 91 16.66 6.95 -10.92
N GLY A 92 17.53 7.45 -11.81
CA GLY A 92 17.38 8.78 -12.41
C GLY A 92 16.05 8.95 -13.14
N ASN A 93 15.69 7.96 -13.96
CA ASN A 93 14.41 7.95 -14.67
C ASN A 93 13.21 7.86 -13.71
N SER A 94 13.32 7.11 -12.60
CA SER A 94 12.27 7.05 -11.57
C SER A 94 12.02 8.42 -10.95
N LEU A 95 13.08 9.18 -10.68
CA LEU A 95 12.96 10.55 -10.15
C LEU A 95 12.28 11.47 -11.16
N VAL A 96 12.70 11.45 -12.42
CA VAL A 96 12.12 12.33 -13.46
C VAL A 96 10.66 11.97 -13.73
N LEU A 97 10.36 10.70 -14.00
CA LEU A 97 8.99 10.26 -14.29
C LEU A 97 8.06 10.44 -13.08
N GLY A 98 8.57 10.15 -11.90
CA GLY A 98 7.84 10.35 -10.66
C GLY A 98 7.56 11.82 -10.40
N LEU A 99 8.56 12.69 -10.56
CA LEU A 99 8.40 14.14 -10.40
C LEU A 99 7.35 14.70 -11.37
N LEU A 100 7.39 14.28 -12.63
CA LEU A 100 6.38 14.67 -13.62
C LEU A 100 4.98 14.25 -13.17
N ALA A 101 4.82 13.01 -12.71
CA ALA A 101 3.53 12.52 -12.21
C ALA A 101 3.07 13.28 -10.95
N ALA A 102 3.98 13.52 -9.99
CA ALA A 102 3.65 14.27 -8.78
C ALA A 102 3.24 15.71 -9.09
N VAL A 103 3.93 16.39 -10.00
CA VAL A 103 3.57 17.75 -10.43
C VAL A 103 2.19 17.78 -11.08
N VAL A 104 1.90 16.83 -12.01
CA VAL A 104 0.58 16.73 -12.65
C VAL A 104 -0.51 16.49 -11.62
N LEU A 105 -0.30 15.56 -10.67
CA LEU A 105 -1.27 15.25 -9.61
C LEU A 105 -1.41 16.41 -8.62
N THR A 106 -0.33 17.13 -8.31
CA THR A 106 -0.38 18.32 -7.44
C THR A 106 -1.20 19.42 -8.10
N ILE A 107 -0.91 19.77 -9.35
CA ILE A 107 -1.63 20.82 -10.06
C ILE A 107 -3.09 20.42 -10.23
N GLY A 108 -3.37 19.22 -10.75
CA GLY A 108 -4.73 18.72 -10.91
C GLY A 108 -5.48 18.63 -9.58
N GLY A 109 -4.83 18.09 -8.54
CA GLY A 109 -5.40 17.97 -7.21
C GLY A 109 -5.77 19.33 -6.60
N LEU A 110 -4.90 20.33 -6.70
CA LEU A 110 -5.18 21.67 -6.16
C LEU A 110 -6.25 22.42 -6.97
N VAL A 111 -6.21 22.33 -8.30
CA VAL A 111 -7.21 23.01 -9.18
C VAL A 111 -8.61 22.44 -8.97
N PHE A 112 -8.74 21.13 -8.86
CA PHE A 112 -10.03 20.44 -8.70
C PHE A 112 -10.40 20.13 -7.26
N LEU A 113 -9.65 20.62 -6.27
CA LEU A 113 -9.81 20.24 -4.85
C LEU A 113 -11.23 20.54 -4.33
N GLN A 114 -11.70 21.77 -4.45
CA GLN A 114 -13.02 22.14 -3.95
C GLN A 114 -14.16 21.41 -4.66
N PRO A 115 -14.21 21.33 -6.01
CA PRO A 115 -15.16 20.48 -6.72
C PRO A 115 -15.18 19.03 -6.24
N ILE A 116 -14.00 18.43 -6.01
CA ILE A 116 -13.90 17.04 -5.53
C ILE A 116 -14.44 16.91 -4.10
N LEU A 117 -14.08 17.82 -3.18
CA LEU A 117 -14.60 17.78 -1.81
C LEU A 117 -16.11 17.94 -1.74
N ARG A 118 -16.70 18.80 -2.56
CA ARG A 118 -18.16 18.93 -2.69
C ARG A 118 -18.79 17.67 -3.29
N PHE A 119 -18.19 17.09 -4.31
CA PHE A 119 -18.63 15.82 -4.88
C PHE A 119 -18.63 14.68 -3.86
N LEU A 120 -17.63 14.68 -2.95
CA LEU A 120 -17.55 13.75 -1.82
C LEU A 120 -18.53 14.07 -0.69
N ASN A 121 -19.40 15.07 -0.87
CA ASN A 121 -20.39 15.53 0.13
C ASN A 121 -19.77 15.96 1.47
N VAL A 122 -18.58 16.60 1.43
CA VAL A 122 -17.99 17.21 2.63
C VAL A 122 -18.90 18.37 3.08
N PRO A 123 -19.39 18.40 4.34
CA PRO A 123 -20.26 19.47 4.84
C PRO A 123 -19.62 20.86 4.67
N GLU A 124 -20.43 21.85 4.29
CA GLU A 124 -19.95 23.23 4.01
C GLU A 124 -19.24 23.87 5.23
N ASN A 125 -19.66 23.55 6.46
CA ASN A 125 -18.99 24.01 7.69
C ASN A 125 -17.60 23.40 7.90
N LEU A 126 -17.30 22.26 7.29
CA LEU A 126 -15.98 21.61 7.35
C LEU A 126 -15.13 21.85 6.11
N LEU A 127 -15.73 22.36 5.02
CA LEU A 127 -15.10 22.47 3.71
C LEU A 127 -13.81 23.31 3.75
N ASN A 128 -13.83 24.43 4.47
CA ASN A 128 -12.65 25.30 4.58
C ASN A 128 -11.50 24.60 5.33
N THR A 129 -11.79 23.98 6.48
CA THR A 129 -10.81 23.23 7.28
C THR A 129 -10.25 22.03 6.49
N ALA A 130 -11.12 21.30 5.81
CA ALA A 130 -10.76 20.19 4.94
C ALA A 130 -9.85 20.64 3.78
N THR A 131 -10.21 21.77 3.13
CA THR A 131 -9.41 22.34 2.03
C THR A 131 -8.03 22.77 2.53
N GLN A 132 -7.94 23.43 3.68
CA GLN A 132 -6.65 23.84 4.27
C GLN A 132 -5.74 22.64 4.53
N TYR A 133 -6.25 21.60 5.17
CA TYR A 133 -5.46 20.39 5.47
C TYR A 133 -4.97 19.70 4.19
N VAL A 134 -5.92 19.36 3.29
CA VAL A 134 -5.58 18.54 2.14
C VAL A 134 -4.77 19.29 1.08
N SER A 135 -4.91 20.61 0.98
CA SER A 135 -4.09 21.40 0.06
C SER A 135 -2.61 21.33 0.39
N VAL A 136 -2.24 21.33 1.68
CA VAL A 136 -0.85 21.17 2.12
C VAL A 136 -0.34 19.75 1.82
N ILE A 137 -1.15 18.71 2.07
CA ILE A 137 -0.79 17.33 1.75
C ILE A 137 -0.57 17.17 0.23
N ILE A 138 -1.47 17.71 -0.60
CA ILE A 138 -1.33 17.67 -2.07
C ILE A 138 -0.11 18.48 -2.54
N ALA A 139 0.15 19.66 -1.97
CA ALA A 139 1.36 20.42 -2.27
C ALA A 139 2.64 19.65 -1.87
N GLY A 140 2.57 18.83 -0.82
CA GLY A 140 3.65 17.97 -0.35
C GLY A 140 3.86 16.67 -1.15
N LEU A 141 3.03 16.37 -2.17
CA LEU A 141 3.15 15.11 -2.94
C LEU A 141 4.53 14.90 -3.57
N VAL A 142 5.20 15.96 -3.96
CA VAL A 142 6.58 15.88 -4.49
C VAL A 142 7.53 15.32 -3.43
N VAL A 143 7.38 15.74 -2.17
CA VAL A 143 8.20 15.25 -1.05
C VAL A 143 7.89 13.77 -0.78
N THR A 144 6.60 13.42 -0.72
CA THR A 144 6.15 12.02 -0.57
C THR A 144 6.71 11.13 -1.67
N LEU A 145 6.62 11.58 -2.93
CA LEU A 145 7.18 10.85 -4.05
C LEU A 145 8.69 10.62 -3.92
N LEU A 146 9.46 11.69 -3.59
CA LEU A 146 10.91 11.56 -3.44
C LEU A 146 11.27 10.52 -2.37
N TYR A 147 10.55 10.52 -1.24
CA TYR A 147 10.72 9.49 -0.23
C TYR A 147 10.42 8.10 -0.76
N ASP A 148 9.28 7.92 -1.46
CA ASP A 148 8.85 6.64 -1.99
C ASP A 148 9.82 6.09 -3.04
N VAL A 149 10.35 6.93 -3.95
CA VAL A 149 11.34 6.52 -4.94
C VAL A 149 12.63 6.05 -4.26
N LEU A 150 13.14 6.82 -3.28
CA LEU A 150 14.37 6.47 -2.57
C LEU A 150 14.19 5.18 -1.75
N ALA A 151 13.07 5.06 -1.01
CA ALA A 151 12.76 3.88 -0.22
C ALA A 151 12.54 2.64 -1.11
N ALA A 152 11.83 2.77 -2.24
CA ALA A 152 11.60 1.70 -3.18
C ALA A 152 12.92 1.26 -3.87
N THR A 153 13.82 2.19 -4.18
CA THR A 153 15.14 1.89 -4.72
C THR A 153 16.01 1.15 -3.70
N LEU A 154 16.02 1.57 -2.44
CA LEU A 154 16.73 0.86 -1.37
C LEU A 154 16.22 -0.58 -1.24
N ARG A 155 14.91 -0.77 -1.25
CA ARG A 155 14.31 -2.13 -1.27
C ARG A 155 14.73 -2.91 -2.50
N ALA A 156 14.75 -2.29 -3.68
CA ALA A 156 15.14 -2.96 -4.93
C ALA A 156 16.57 -3.53 -4.90
N ILE A 157 17.50 -2.85 -4.21
CA ILE A 157 18.89 -3.32 -4.01
C ILE A 157 19.07 -4.18 -2.75
N GLY A 158 17.98 -4.54 -2.08
CA GLY A 158 18.00 -5.44 -0.92
C GLY A 158 18.24 -4.76 0.44
N ASP A 159 18.14 -3.44 0.54
CA ASP A 159 18.22 -2.71 1.82
C ASP A 159 16.83 -2.32 2.28
N THR A 160 16.24 -3.13 3.18
CA THR A 160 14.93 -2.88 3.79
C THR A 160 15.03 -2.25 5.19
N VAL A 161 16.23 -2.31 5.78
CA VAL A 161 16.45 -1.79 7.14
C VAL A 161 16.58 -0.27 7.12
N THR A 162 17.27 0.31 6.14
CA THR A 162 17.44 1.75 6.05
C THR A 162 16.10 2.50 5.91
N PRO A 163 15.18 2.13 4.99
CA PRO A 163 13.85 2.74 4.94
C PRO A 163 13.07 2.63 6.25
N LEU A 164 13.18 1.50 6.97
CA LEU A 164 12.56 1.31 8.28
C LEU A 164 13.09 2.32 9.31
N ILE A 165 14.41 2.47 9.42
CA ILE A 165 15.03 3.40 10.38
C ILE A 165 14.64 4.85 10.04
N VAL A 166 14.70 5.23 8.77
CA VAL A 166 14.31 6.58 8.32
C VAL A 166 12.83 6.85 8.61
N LEU A 167 11.97 5.86 8.37
CA LEU A 167 10.55 5.97 8.72
C LEU A 167 10.36 6.15 10.23
N ALA A 168 11.06 5.38 11.07
CA ALA A 168 10.97 5.51 12.52
C ALA A 168 11.38 6.91 13.00
N VAL A 169 12.45 7.47 12.44
CA VAL A 169 12.88 8.86 12.72
C VAL A 169 11.80 9.85 12.25
N SER A 170 11.26 9.67 11.04
CA SER A 170 10.20 10.51 10.50
C SER A 170 8.94 10.51 11.38
N VAL A 171 8.53 9.37 11.90
CA VAL A 171 7.39 9.22 12.83
C VAL A 171 7.61 10.02 14.10
N VAL A 172 8.79 9.91 14.71
CA VAL A 172 9.13 10.67 15.93
C VAL A 172 9.12 12.19 15.66
N LEU A 173 9.72 12.60 14.54
CA LEU A 173 9.74 14.01 14.13
C LEU A 173 8.35 14.55 13.80
N ASN A 174 7.49 13.73 13.20
CA ASN A 174 6.12 14.12 12.90
C ASN A 174 5.31 14.32 14.20
N ILE A 175 5.33 13.34 15.13
CA ILE A 175 4.63 13.46 16.42
C ILE A 175 5.14 14.71 17.20
N GLY A 176 6.45 14.93 17.22
CA GLY A 176 7.02 16.14 17.82
C GLY A 176 6.61 17.41 17.10
N GLY A 177 6.55 17.39 15.77
CA GLY A 177 6.08 18.48 14.92
C GLY A 177 4.60 18.80 15.14
N ASP A 178 3.74 17.78 15.22
CA ASP A 178 2.32 17.93 15.52
C ASP A 178 2.12 18.63 16.86
N LEU A 179 2.79 18.16 17.91
CA LEU A 179 2.71 18.80 19.23
C LEU A 179 3.21 20.24 19.20
N LEU A 180 4.32 20.51 18.49
CA LEU A 180 4.86 21.86 18.37
C LEU A 180 3.93 22.78 17.58
N LEU A 181 3.50 22.35 16.38
CA LEU A 181 2.75 23.23 15.46
C LEU A 181 1.28 23.37 15.88
N ILE A 182 0.66 22.32 16.44
CA ILE A 182 -0.74 22.35 16.87
C ILE A 182 -0.86 22.96 18.26
N VAL A 183 -0.07 22.48 19.25
CA VAL A 183 -0.27 22.83 20.66
C VAL A 183 0.45 24.13 21.02
N VAL A 184 1.70 24.32 20.56
CA VAL A 184 2.51 25.50 20.94
C VAL A 184 2.27 26.67 19.99
N LEU A 185 2.24 26.41 18.66
CA LEU A 185 2.09 27.46 17.65
C LEU A 185 0.64 27.70 17.24
N HIS A 186 -0.31 26.90 17.72
CA HIS A 186 -1.76 27.03 17.47
C HIS A 186 -2.14 27.11 15.98
N MET A 187 -1.43 26.37 15.10
CA MET A 187 -1.67 26.39 13.65
C MET A 187 -2.91 25.56 13.22
N GLY A 188 -3.60 24.91 14.16
CA GLY A 188 -4.77 24.10 13.85
C GLY A 188 -4.43 22.90 12.92
N VAL A 189 -5.35 22.56 12.02
CA VAL A 189 -5.16 21.43 11.08
C VAL A 189 -4.02 21.65 10.08
N LEU A 190 -3.69 22.92 9.79
CA LEU A 190 -2.51 23.25 8.98
C LEU A 190 -1.22 22.77 9.64
N GLY A 191 -1.15 22.85 10.98
CA GLY A 191 -0.01 22.37 11.76
C GLY A 191 0.23 20.87 11.54
N ALA A 192 -0.82 20.05 11.59
CA ALA A 192 -0.74 18.61 11.32
C ALA A 192 -0.23 18.32 9.89
N ALA A 193 -0.81 18.97 8.89
CA ALA A 193 -0.40 18.77 7.50
C ALA A 193 1.05 19.21 7.25
N VAL A 194 1.46 20.35 7.80
CA VAL A 194 2.84 20.86 7.69
C VAL A 194 3.82 19.94 8.42
N ALA A 195 3.49 19.45 9.63
CA ALA A 195 4.34 18.51 10.36
C ALA A 195 4.59 17.24 9.54
N THR A 196 3.54 16.72 8.90
CA THR A 196 3.64 15.55 8.01
C THR A 196 4.60 15.80 6.84
N VAL A 197 4.46 16.91 6.13
CA VAL A 197 5.31 17.21 4.98
C VAL A 197 6.75 17.49 5.40
N LEU A 198 6.97 18.21 6.51
CA LEU A 198 8.31 18.51 7.02
C LEU A 198 9.05 17.27 7.51
N SER A 199 8.36 16.39 8.24
CA SER A 199 8.96 15.12 8.69
C SER A 199 9.37 14.23 7.52
N GLN A 200 8.54 14.16 6.48
CA GLN A 200 8.86 13.46 5.23
C GLN A 200 10.03 14.12 4.49
N LEU A 201 10.10 15.45 4.44
CA LEU A 201 11.21 16.15 3.81
C LEU A 201 12.54 15.83 4.50
N ILE A 202 12.56 15.81 5.83
CA ILE A 202 13.74 15.38 6.59
C ILE A 202 14.10 13.93 6.26
N ALA A 203 13.11 13.05 6.16
CA ALA A 203 13.31 11.67 5.77
C ALA A 203 13.93 11.54 4.36
N VAL A 204 13.47 12.35 3.39
CA VAL A 204 14.06 12.43 2.05
C VAL A 204 15.52 12.82 2.12
N VAL A 205 15.84 13.88 2.84
CA VAL A 205 17.23 14.36 2.98
C VAL A 205 18.12 13.28 3.61
N VAL A 206 17.65 12.65 4.70
CA VAL A 206 18.40 11.57 5.37
C VAL A 206 18.61 10.37 4.43
N CYS A 207 17.56 9.94 3.72
CA CYS A 207 17.67 8.85 2.73
C CYS A 207 18.64 9.20 1.59
N ALA A 208 18.54 10.41 1.04
CA ALA A 208 19.38 10.84 -0.07
C ALA A 208 20.87 10.93 0.36
N VAL A 209 21.16 11.52 1.51
CA VAL A 209 22.51 11.60 2.06
C VAL A 209 23.08 10.22 2.35
N TYR A 210 22.26 9.33 2.92
CA TYR A 210 22.66 7.95 3.19
C TYR A 210 23.00 7.20 1.89
N LEU A 211 22.12 7.27 0.87
CA LEU A 211 22.36 6.68 -0.44
C LEU A 211 23.65 7.20 -1.06
N TRP A 212 23.83 8.53 -1.04
CA TRP A 212 25.02 9.17 -1.62
C TRP A 212 26.32 8.74 -0.94
N LYS A 213 26.31 8.63 0.39
CA LYS A 213 27.52 8.26 1.16
C LYS A 213 27.84 6.77 1.08
N LYS A 214 26.81 5.91 1.18
CA LYS A 214 27.00 4.46 1.31
C LYS A 214 27.09 3.73 -0.02
N TYR A 215 26.39 4.22 -1.03
CA TYR A 215 26.28 3.52 -2.31
C TYR A 215 26.83 4.38 -3.47
N GLU A 216 28.15 4.45 -3.61
CA GLU A 216 28.80 5.22 -4.69
C GLU A 216 28.25 4.90 -6.08
N ILE A 217 27.89 3.64 -6.29
CA ILE A 217 27.35 3.14 -7.55
C ILE A 217 25.97 3.73 -7.90
N LEU A 218 25.23 4.25 -6.92
CA LEU A 218 23.93 4.89 -7.09
C LEU A 218 24.01 6.42 -7.16
N ARG A 219 25.20 7.00 -7.17
CA ARG A 219 25.38 8.44 -7.37
C ARG A 219 24.92 8.82 -8.77
N ILE A 220 23.80 9.51 -8.84
CA ILE A 220 23.17 9.94 -10.09
C ILE A 220 24.07 10.97 -10.79
N ARG A 221 24.28 10.78 -12.07
CA ARG A 221 24.93 11.75 -12.98
C ARG A 221 23.86 12.44 -13.80
N VAL A 222 24.18 13.62 -14.33
CA VAL A 222 23.23 14.38 -15.18
C VAL A 222 22.76 13.56 -16.39
N ASP A 223 23.63 12.71 -16.94
CA ASP A 223 23.28 11.81 -18.05
C ASP A 223 22.28 10.72 -17.66
N ASP A 224 22.20 10.33 -16.39
CA ASP A 224 21.24 9.34 -15.89
C ASP A 224 19.82 9.89 -15.79
N LEU A 225 19.67 11.22 -15.78
CA LEU A 225 18.35 11.90 -15.80
C LEU A 225 17.78 12.03 -17.23
N LYS A 226 18.58 11.78 -18.25
CA LYS A 226 18.13 11.84 -19.64
C LYS A 226 17.26 10.63 -19.97
N LEU A 227 16.07 10.88 -20.46
CA LEU A 227 15.11 9.86 -20.86
C LEU A 227 15.44 9.27 -22.25
N GLN A 228 16.62 8.68 -22.41
CA GLN A 228 17.15 8.23 -23.72
C GLN A 228 16.81 6.77 -24.06
N ASP A 229 16.68 5.87 -23.06
CA ASP A 229 16.35 4.46 -23.29
C ASP A 229 14.83 4.28 -23.37
N GLY A 230 14.27 4.38 -24.58
CA GLY A 230 12.83 4.24 -24.81
C GLY A 230 12.28 2.88 -24.35
N GLY A 231 13.08 1.81 -24.40
CA GLY A 231 12.70 0.49 -23.92
C GLY A 231 12.56 0.46 -22.39
N MET A 232 13.52 1.01 -21.67
CA MET A 232 13.47 1.14 -20.22
C MET A 232 12.29 2.04 -19.79
N LEU A 233 12.13 3.19 -20.41
CA LEU A 233 11.03 4.13 -20.12
C LEU A 233 9.67 3.50 -20.30
N ARG A 234 9.43 2.83 -21.42
CA ARG A 234 8.17 2.11 -21.67
C ARG A 234 7.93 1.06 -20.59
N ASN A 235 8.97 0.32 -20.18
CA ASN A 235 8.87 -0.68 -19.14
C ASN A 235 8.57 -0.06 -17.77
N MET A 236 9.22 1.05 -17.42
CA MET A 236 8.98 1.76 -16.17
C MET A 236 7.57 2.36 -16.12
N LEU A 237 7.18 3.12 -17.14
CA LEU A 237 5.83 3.70 -17.23
C LEU A 237 4.73 2.64 -17.16
N SER A 238 4.88 1.57 -17.95
CA SER A 238 3.89 0.49 -17.95
C SER A 238 3.80 -0.23 -16.60
N SER A 239 4.94 -0.50 -15.92
CA SER A 239 4.94 -1.11 -14.59
C SER A 239 4.42 -0.15 -13.53
N GLY A 240 4.85 1.11 -13.56
CA GLY A 240 4.42 2.13 -12.63
C GLY A 240 2.93 2.41 -12.72
N LEU A 241 2.42 2.67 -13.92
CA LEU A 241 0.99 2.91 -14.15
C LEU A 241 0.14 1.69 -13.77
N SER A 242 0.59 0.48 -14.14
CA SER A 242 -0.12 -0.75 -13.77
C SER A 242 -0.27 -0.89 -12.25
N MET A 243 0.82 -0.69 -11.48
CA MET A 243 0.77 -0.79 -10.01
C MET A 243 0.01 0.37 -9.37
N GLY A 244 0.15 1.58 -9.89
CA GLY A 244 -0.59 2.76 -9.42
C GLY A 244 -2.09 2.59 -9.62
N PHE A 245 -2.53 2.23 -10.82
CA PHE A 245 -3.94 1.97 -11.10
C PHE A 245 -4.49 0.79 -10.30
N MET A 246 -3.71 -0.28 -10.13
CA MET A 246 -4.11 -1.43 -9.34
C MET A 246 -4.49 -1.02 -7.91
N SER A 247 -3.66 -0.20 -7.26
CA SER A 247 -3.95 0.29 -5.91
C SER A 247 -5.21 1.18 -5.87
N SER A 248 -5.40 2.04 -6.86
CA SER A 248 -6.58 2.91 -6.96
C SER A 248 -7.88 2.14 -7.22
N LEU A 249 -7.85 1.14 -8.12
CA LEU A 249 -9.03 0.31 -8.44
C LEU A 249 -9.56 -0.44 -7.22
N VAL A 250 -8.66 -1.02 -6.42
CA VAL A 250 -9.01 -1.70 -5.17
C VAL A 250 -9.72 -0.74 -4.21
N ASN A 251 -9.18 0.47 -4.04
CA ASN A 251 -9.78 1.48 -3.15
C ASN A 251 -11.17 1.93 -3.65
N ILE A 252 -11.35 2.16 -4.94
CA ILE A 252 -12.64 2.54 -5.53
C ILE A 252 -13.69 1.45 -5.27
N GLY A 253 -13.35 0.18 -5.49
CA GLY A 253 -14.24 -0.94 -5.21
C GLY A 253 -14.69 -0.98 -3.74
N THR A 254 -13.74 -0.80 -2.82
CA THR A 254 -14.00 -0.79 -1.38
C THR A 254 -14.91 0.38 -0.96
N LEU A 255 -14.68 1.57 -1.51
CA LEU A 255 -15.53 2.75 -1.26
C LEU A 255 -16.96 2.54 -1.74
N THR A 256 -17.14 1.93 -2.93
CA THR A 256 -18.47 1.64 -3.45
C THR A 256 -19.22 0.66 -2.54
N LEU A 257 -18.55 -0.38 -2.05
CA LEU A 257 -19.14 -1.31 -1.10
C LEU A 257 -19.52 -0.61 0.21
N GLN A 258 -18.66 0.30 0.72
CA GLN A 258 -18.91 1.08 1.92
C GLN A 258 -20.18 1.94 1.82
N THR A 259 -20.45 2.54 0.65
CA THR A 259 -21.70 3.33 0.46
C THR A 259 -22.97 2.49 0.64
N SER A 260 -22.92 1.22 0.27
CA SER A 260 -24.03 0.28 0.48
C SER A 260 -24.15 -0.16 1.94
N ILE A 261 -23.03 -0.37 2.63
CA ILE A 261 -23.00 -0.71 4.06
C ILE A 261 -23.60 0.41 4.90
N ASN A 262 -23.34 1.68 4.54
CA ASN A 262 -23.85 2.83 5.26
C ASN A 262 -25.41 2.92 5.27
N LYS A 263 -26.08 2.19 4.38
CA LYS A 263 -27.55 2.09 4.34
C LYS A 263 -28.12 1.00 5.24
N LEU A 264 -27.30 0.13 5.81
CA LEU A 264 -27.73 -1.03 6.59
C LEU A 264 -27.96 -0.74 8.09
N GLY A 265 -27.74 0.51 8.52
CA GLY A 265 -27.97 0.94 9.89
C GLY A 265 -26.71 1.04 10.75
N GLN A 266 -26.83 1.77 11.87
CA GLN A 266 -25.70 2.19 12.68
C GLN A 266 -24.92 1.00 13.28
N ASN A 267 -25.63 -0.02 13.80
CA ASN A 267 -24.96 -1.18 14.40
C ASN A 267 -24.10 -1.95 13.39
N ILE A 268 -24.58 -2.07 12.15
CA ILE A 268 -23.85 -2.74 11.06
C ILE A 268 -22.62 -1.91 10.66
N ILE A 269 -22.75 -0.59 10.60
CA ILE A 269 -21.61 0.30 10.30
C ILE A 269 -20.52 0.14 11.35
N ILE A 270 -20.88 0.15 12.64
CA ILE A 270 -19.93 -0.05 13.75
C ILE A 270 -19.28 -1.43 13.65
N ALA A 271 -20.09 -2.48 13.46
CA ALA A 271 -19.61 -3.86 13.34
C ALA A 271 -18.63 -4.01 12.17
N HIS A 272 -18.99 -3.53 10.98
CA HIS A 272 -18.16 -3.61 9.79
C HIS A 272 -16.86 -2.81 9.94
N THR A 273 -16.94 -1.60 10.49
CA THR A 273 -15.75 -0.77 10.73
C THR A 273 -14.75 -1.47 11.66
N ALA A 274 -15.23 -2.08 12.73
CA ALA A 274 -14.37 -2.84 13.65
C ALA A 274 -13.76 -4.06 12.96
N ALA A 275 -14.57 -4.83 12.26
CA ALA A 275 -14.11 -6.00 11.53
C ALA A 275 -13.02 -5.62 10.48
N ARG A 276 -13.24 -4.55 9.71
CA ARG A 276 -12.28 -4.03 8.73
C ARG A 276 -10.96 -3.61 9.38
N LYS A 277 -11.00 -2.92 10.52
CA LYS A 277 -9.78 -2.53 11.26
C LYS A 277 -8.96 -3.75 11.69
N ILE A 278 -9.62 -4.80 12.16
CA ILE A 278 -8.94 -6.06 12.53
C ILE A 278 -8.41 -6.77 11.28
N SER A 279 -9.22 -6.85 10.22
CA SER A 279 -8.81 -7.44 8.93
C SER A 279 -7.62 -6.72 8.31
N GLU A 280 -7.53 -5.38 8.41
CA GLU A 280 -6.37 -4.61 7.94
C GLU A 280 -5.07 -5.06 8.61
N ILE A 281 -5.10 -5.30 9.93
CA ILE A 281 -3.94 -5.83 10.67
C ILE A 281 -3.59 -7.25 10.18
N PHE A 282 -4.59 -8.11 10.01
CA PHE A 282 -4.40 -9.47 9.50
C PHE A 282 -3.79 -9.49 8.09
N MET A 283 -4.16 -8.53 7.26
CA MET A 283 -3.71 -8.43 5.86
C MET A 283 -2.32 -7.80 5.68
N ILE A 284 -1.73 -7.20 6.72
CA ILE A 284 -0.38 -6.58 6.63
C ILE A 284 0.64 -7.59 6.06
N MET A 285 0.62 -8.84 6.53
CA MET A 285 1.58 -9.85 6.08
C MET A 285 1.43 -10.21 4.59
N PHE A 286 0.21 -10.17 4.03
CA PHE A 286 0.03 -10.40 2.59
C PHE A 286 0.69 -9.30 1.76
N SER A 287 0.53 -8.04 2.17
CA SER A 287 1.21 -6.90 1.55
C SER A 287 2.74 -7.01 1.65
N VAL A 288 3.24 -7.37 2.83
CA VAL A 288 4.68 -7.52 3.11
C VAL A 288 5.31 -8.61 2.23
N PHE A 289 4.71 -9.80 2.21
CA PHE A 289 5.20 -10.88 1.35
C PHE A 289 5.00 -10.57 -0.14
N GLY A 290 3.92 -9.87 -0.51
CA GLY A 290 3.73 -9.39 -1.88
C GLY A 290 4.89 -8.49 -2.33
N GLN A 291 5.19 -7.43 -1.59
CA GLN A 291 6.31 -6.52 -1.89
C GLN A 291 7.67 -7.25 -1.91
N THR A 292 7.87 -8.16 -0.95
CA THR A 292 9.06 -9.01 -0.90
C THR A 292 9.20 -9.83 -2.18
N MET A 293 8.12 -10.45 -2.65
CA MET A 293 8.13 -11.30 -3.83
C MET A 293 8.30 -10.51 -5.12
N ALA A 294 7.77 -9.29 -5.23
CA ALA A 294 8.03 -8.43 -6.38
C ALA A 294 9.54 -8.15 -6.55
N THR A 295 10.21 -7.79 -5.46
CA THR A 295 11.66 -7.54 -5.47
C THR A 295 12.47 -8.84 -5.67
N TYR A 296 12.11 -9.92 -4.95
CA TYR A 296 12.79 -11.20 -5.06
C TYR A 296 12.73 -11.77 -6.48
N CYS A 297 11.54 -11.77 -7.08
CA CYS A 297 11.35 -12.25 -8.46
C CYS A 297 12.07 -11.34 -9.45
N GLY A 298 12.03 -10.02 -9.27
CA GLY A 298 12.73 -9.06 -10.11
C GLY A 298 14.25 -9.31 -10.12
N GLN A 299 14.88 -9.40 -8.94
CA GLN A 299 16.33 -9.68 -8.85
C GLN A 299 16.71 -11.04 -9.43
N ASN A 300 15.95 -12.09 -9.14
CA ASN A 300 16.24 -13.44 -9.64
C ASN A 300 15.98 -13.56 -11.15
N LEU A 301 15.01 -12.83 -11.70
CA LEU A 301 14.78 -12.73 -13.14
C LEU A 301 15.98 -12.06 -13.82
N GLY A 302 16.42 -10.91 -13.31
CA GLY A 302 17.61 -10.22 -13.82
C GLY A 302 18.86 -11.09 -13.79
N ALA A 303 19.00 -11.94 -12.77
CA ALA A 303 20.11 -12.90 -12.63
C ALA A 303 19.92 -14.19 -13.45
N GLY A 304 18.82 -14.37 -14.18
CA GLY A 304 18.52 -15.58 -14.95
C GLY A 304 18.19 -16.82 -14.08
N LYS A 305 17.87 -16.64 -12.79
CA LYS A 305 17.71 -17.76 -11.82
C LYS A 305 16.25 -18.19 -11.68
N ILE A 306 15.68 -18.73 -12.74
CA ILE A 306 14.25 -19.08 -12.85
C ILE A 306 13.81 -20.09 -11.78
N GLU A 307 14.62 -21.12 -11.48
CA GLU A 307 14.27 -22.13 -10.48
C GLU A 307 14.14 -21.50 -9.07
N ARG A 308 14.98 -20.51 -8.74
CA ARG A 308 14.87 -19.81 -7.45
C ARG A 308 13.58 -19.03 -7.34
N ILE A 309 13.06 -18.47 -8.44
CA ILE A 309 11.78 -17.76 -8.48
C ILE A 309 10.65 -18.73 -8.09
N ARG A 310 10.61 -19.89 -8.73
CA ARG A 310 9.61 -20.94 -8.42
C ARG A 310 9.65 -21.35 -6.95
N ARG A 311 10.85 -21.67 -6.43
CA ARG A 311 11.03 -22.01 -5.01
C ARG A 311 10.62 -20.86 -4.08
N GLY A 312 10.95 -19.62 -4.43
CA GLY A 312 10.56 -18.43 -3.65
C GLY A 312 9.05 -18.25 -3.59
N ILE A 313 8.34 -18.41 -4.71
CA ILE A 313 6.86 -18.33 -4.76
C ILE A 313 6.23 -19.39 -3.83
N LEU A 314 6.68 -20.63 -3.92
CA LEU A 314 6.16 -21.73 -3.08
C LEU A 314 6.42 -21.48 -1.60
N LEU A 315 7.64 -21.03 -1.22
CA LEU A 315 7.99 -20.72 0.15
C LEU A 315 7.18 -19.56 0.70
N ALA A 316 7.06 -18.45 -0.06
CA ALA A 316 6.28 -17.30 0.36
C ALA A 316 4.80 -17.65 0.52
N THR A 317 4.23 -18.46 -0.39
CA THR A 317 2.88 -19.00 -0.26
C THR A 317 2.75 -19.85 1.01
N GLY A 318 3.71 -20.72 1.31
CA GLY A 318 3.72 -21.52 2.53
C GLY A 318 3.72 -20.64 3.80
N TYR A 319 4.56 -19.61 3.86
CA TYR A 319 4.60 -18.69 5.00
C TYR A 319 3.29 -17.90 5.17
N THR A 320 2.71 -17.43 4.07
CA THR A 320 1.42 -16.74 4.14
C THR A 320 0.29 -17.70 4.53
N CYS A 321 0.32 -18.97 4.13
CA CYS A 321 -0.65 -19.97 4.58
C CYS A 321 -0.55 -20.23 6.10
N ILE A 322 0.66 -20.29 6.66
CA ILE A 322 0.83 -20.38 8.13
C ILE A 322 0.19 -19.17 8.81
N TRP A 323 0.41 -17.97 8.27
CA TRP A 323 -0.22 -16.75 8.78
C TRP A 323 -1.75 -16.80 8.67
N CYS A 324 -2.31 -17.33 7.56
CA CYS A 324 -3.76 -17.53 7.43
C CYS A 324 -4.31 -18.43 8.54
N THR A 325 -3.62 -19.55 8.82
CA THR A 325 -4.01 -20.45 9.91
C THR A 325 -4.04 -19.72 11.25
N LEU A 326 -3.02 -18.90 11.56
CA LEU A 326 -2.98 -18.10 12.79
C LEU A 326 -4.15 -17.11 12.85
N ASN A 327 -4.47 -16.43 11.74
CA ASN A 327 -5.61 -15.50 11.68
C ASN A 327 -6.94 -16.22 11.90
N ILE A 328 -7.13 -17.42 11.32
CA ILE A 328 -8.33 -18.23 11.56
C ILE A 328 -8.44 -18.58 13.04
N VAL A 329 -7.38 -19.14 13.62
CA VAL A 329 -7.37 -19.47 15.04
C VAL A 329 -7.70 -18.24 15.90
N THR A 330 -7.10 -17.09 15.61
CA THR A 330 -7.35 -15.83 16.33
C THR A 330 -8.81 -15.38 16.18
N ALA A 331 -9.37 -15.39 14.96
CA ALA A 331 -10.76 -14.99 14.72
C ALA A 331 -11.77 -15.89 15.43
N TYR A 332 -11.49 -17.19 15.48
CA TYR A 332 -12.41 -18.17 16.11
C TYR A 332 -12.28 -18.27 17.62
N THR A 333 -11.12 -17.97 18.20
CA THR A 333 -10.88 -18.10 19.66
C THR A 333 -11.12 -16.78 20.40
N ILE A 334 -10.61 -15.67 19.88
CA ILE A 334 -10.65 -14.36 20.55
C ILE A 334 -11.30 -13.26 19.70
N GLY A 335 -12.00 -13.61 18.62
CA GLY A 335 -12.64 -12.64 17.71
C GLY A 335 -13.58 -11.68 18.42
N ASP A 336 -14.45 -12.18 19.31
CA ASP A 336 -15.39 -11.37 20.09
C ASP A 336 -14.67 -10.35 20.99
N TRP A 337 -13.58 -10.78 21.63
CA TRP A 337 -12.73 -9.92 22.46
C TRP A 337 -12.01 -8.84 21.64
N LEU A 338 -11.50 -9.19 20.46
CA LEU A 338 -10.87 -8.22 19.55
C LEU A 338 -11.86 -7.16 19.08
N VAL A 339 -13.10 -7.56 18.75
CA VAL A 339 -14.17 -6.63 18.37
C VAL A 339 -14.50 -5.70 19.53
N TRP A 340 -14.66 -6.25 20.74
CA TRP A 340 -14.87 -5.44 21.94
C TRP A 340 -13.70 -4.48 22.19
N LEU A 341 -12.47 -4.92 22.06
CA LEU A 341 -11.28 -4.09 22.25
C LEU A 341 -11.25 -2.89 21.30
N VAL A 342 -11.64 -3.09 20.03
CA VAL A 342 -11.66 -2.04 19.01
C VAL A 342 -12.84 -1.08 19.16
N THR A 343 -14.02 -1.60 19.53
CA THR A 343 -15.25 -0.79 19.57
C THR A 343 -15.58 -0.24 20.95
N GLY A 344 -15.15 -0.90 22.02
CA GLY A 344 -15.66 -0.70 23.38
C GLY A 344 -17.12 -1.09 23.55
N SER A 345 -17.80 -1.54 22.48
CA SER A 345 -19.23 -1.87 22.47
C SER A 345 -19.49 -3.23 23.12
N LYS A 346 -20.56 -3.29 23.93
CA LYS A 346 -21.10 -4.53 24.49
C LYS A 346 -22.39 -4.97 23.79
N THR A 347 -22.79 -4.27 22.72
CA THR A 347 -24.01 -4.58 21.96
C THR A 347 -23.86 -5.93 21.27
N PRO A 348 -24.74 -6.93 21.59
CA PRO A 348 -24.57 -8.28 21.03
C PRO A 348 -24.61 -8.33 19.51
N GLU A 349 -25.45 -7.52 18.87
CA GLU A 349 -25.57 -7.42 17.42
C GLU A 349 -24.25 -6.94 16.77
N VAL A 350 -23.57 -5.96 17.37
CA VAL A 350 -22.29 -5.43 16.86
C VAL A 350 -21.20 -6.51 16.94
N ILE A 351 -21.09 -7.15 18.13
CA ILE A 351 -20.08 -8.21 18.34
C ILE A 351 -20.35 -9.38 17.39
N TYR A 352 -21.60 -9.85 17.31
CA TYR A 352 -21.97 -10.97 16.46
C TYR A 352 -21.64 -10.72 14.98
N ASN A 353 -22.10 -9.60 14.43
CA ASN A 353 -21.90 -9.28 13.01
C ASN A 353 -20.42 -9.08 12.66
N ALA A 354 -19.66 -8.37 13.51
CA ALA A 354 -18.24 -8.16 13.30
C ALA A 354 -17.46 -9.47 13.38
N THR A 355 -17.73 -10.31 14.38
CA THR A 355 -17.06 -11.60 14.53
C THR A 355 -17.45 -12.58 13.42
N LEU A 356 -18.72 -12.58 12.98
CA LEU A 356 -19.16 -13.37 11.83
C LEU A 356 -18.38 -12.99 10.56
N TYR A 357 -18.24 -11.67 10.31
CA TYR A 357 -17.41 -11.19 9.20
C TYR A 357 -15.99 -11.74 9.29
N LEU A 358 -15.33 -11.59 10.45
CA LEU A 358 -13.96 -12.06 10.65
C LEU A 358 -13.84 -13.59 10.46
N LYS A 359 -14.76 -14.36 10.99
CA LYS A 359 -14.76 -15.83 10.87
C LYS A 359 -14.91 -16.28 9.42
N VAL A 360 -15.81 -15.66 8.67
CA VAL A 360 -16.02 -16.01 7.26
C VAL A 360 -14.82 -15.54 6.42
N ASP A 361 -14.41 -14.28 6.57
CA ASP A 361 -13.36 -13.65 5.78
C ASP A 361 -12.02 -14.41 5.92
N THR A 362 -11.64 -14.75 7.15
CA THR A 362 -10.37 -15.45 7.43
C THR A 362 -10.29 -16.85 6.83
N LEU A 363 -11.42 -17.57 6.68
CA LEU A 363 -11.44 -18.88 6.02
C LEU A 363 -10.97 -18.81 4.56
N PHE A 364 -11.21 -17.69 3.89
CA PHE A 364 -10.86 -17.48 2.49
C PHE A 364 -9.50 -16.76 2.32
N TYR A 365 -8.81 -16.43 3.40
CA TYR A 365 -7.48 -15.80 3.35
C TYR A 365 -6.43 -16.62 2.60
N TYR A 366 -6.57 -17.93 2.51
CA TYR A 366 -5.70 -18.75 1.67
C TYR A 366 -5.76 -18.34 0.20
N VAL A 367 -6.96 -17.99 -0.29
CA VAL A 367 -7.15 -17.52 -1.67
C VAL A 367 -6.45 -16.17 -1.85
N THR A 368 -6.66 -15.24 -0.90
CA THR A 368 -6.01 -13.92 -0.90
C THR A 368 -4.49 -14.02 -0.79
N ALA A 369 -3.97 -14.96 0.03
CA ALA A 369 -2.54 -15.23 0.12
C ALA A 369 -1.95 -15.58 -1.24
N VAL A 370 -2.58 -16.51 -1.96
CA VAL A 370 -2.15 -16.92 -3.32
C VAL A 370 -2.25 -15.72 -4.28
N ILE A 371 -3.36 -14.96 -4.25
CA ILE A 371 -3.53 -13.76 -5.09
C ILE A 371 -2.38 -12.79 -4.86
N CYS A 372 -2.09 -12.42 -3.61
CA CYS A 372 -1.05 -11.43 -3.29
C CYS A 372 0.34 -11.90 -3.72
N ILE A 373 0.70 -13.16 -3.45
CA ILE A 373 2.00 -13.70 -3.83
C ILE A 373 2.14 -13.80 -5.34
N VAL A 374 1.16 -14.39 -6.03
CA VAL A 374 1.21 -14.61 -7.48
C VAL A 374 1.19 -13.27 -8.22
N ARG A 375 0.29 -12.36 -7.85
CA ARG A 375 0.14 -11.04 -8.46
C ARG A 375 1.44 -10.24 -8.41
N ASN A 376 2.03 -10.10 -7.23
CA ASN A 376 3.28 -9.36 -7.05
C ASN A 376 4.48 -10.09 -7.68
N SER A 377 4.53 -11.41 -7.64
CA SER A 377 5.55 -12.18 -8.34
C SER A 377 5.50 -11.95 -9.84
N MET A 378 4.31 -11.95 -10.45
CA MET A 378 4.10 -11.67 -11.87
C MET A 378 4.59 -10.26 -12.24
N GLN A 379 4.31 -9.27 -11.39
CA GLN A 379 4.83 -7.90 -11.57
C GLN A 379 6.36 -7.89 -11.54
N GLY A 380 6.99 -8.58 -10.57
CA GLY A 380 8.43 -8.76 -10.51
C GLY A 380 9.02 -9.41 -11.77
N LEU A 381 8.24 -10.29 -12.43
CA LEU A 381 8.58 -10.95 -13.69
C LEU A 381 8.28 -10.09 -14.94
N GLY A 382 7.78 -8.87 -14.77
CA GLY A 382 7.46 -7.95 -15.85
C GLY A 382 6.07 -8.15 -16.48
N GLU A 383 5.24 -9.07 -15.95
CA GLU A 383 3.86 -9.19 -16.36
C GLU A 383 3.01 -8.11 -15.65
N ARG A 384 2.30 -7.29 -16.41
CA ARG A 384 1.64 -6.08 -15.93
C ARG A 384 0.14 -6.10 -16.16
N ILE A 385 -0.28 -6.78 -17.25
CA ILE A 385 -1.67 -6.75 -17.72
C ILE A 385 -2.55 -7.61 -16.82
N VAL A 386 -2.14 -8.85 -16.56
CA VAL A 386 -2.97 -9.80 -15.80
C VAL A 386 -3.15 -9.39 -14.33
N PRO A 387 -2.12 -8.87 -13.62
CA PRO A 387 -2.30 -8.22 -12.32
C PRO A 387 -3.32 -7.07 -12.33
N LEU A 388 -3.28 -6.22 -13.36
CA LEU A 388 -4.23 -5.11 -13.51
C LEU A 388 -5.65 -5.62 -13.79
N ILE A 389 -5.81 -6.63 -14.67
CA ILE A 389 -7.11 -7.27 -14.92
C ILE A 389 -7.68 -7.85 -13.61
N SER A 390 -6.86 -8.54 -12.82
CA SER A 390 -7.28 -9.09 -11.53
C SER A 390 -7.83 -8.01 -10.60
N SER A 391 -7.17 -6.85 -10.49
CA SER A 391 -7.65 -5.73 -9.67
C SER A 391 -8.87 -5.03 -10.27
N SER A 392 -9.00 -5.00 -11.60
CA SER A 392 -10.22 -4.51 -12.26
C SER A 392 -11.43 -5.42 -11.96
N LEU A 393 -11.21 -6.74 -11.95
CA LEU A 393 -12.24 -7.71 -11.57
C LEU A 393 -12.64 -7.54 -10.09
N GLU A 394 -11.69 -7.19 -9.22
CA GLU A 394 -11.97 -6.85 -7.82
C GLU A 394 -12.93 -5.66 -7.72
N MET A 395 -12.59 -4.55 -8.38
CA MET A 395 -13.41 -3.35 -8.38
C MET A 395 -14.82 -3.65 -8.94
N ILE A 396 -14.89 -4.26 -10.12
CA ILE A 396 -16.17 -4.58 -10.78
C ILE A 396 -17.00 -5.53 -9.91
N GLY A 397 -16.38 -6.57 -9.35
CA GLY A 397 -17.05 -7.53 -8.48
C GLY A 397 -17.66 -6.87 -7.24
N LYS A 398 -16.91 -5.99 -6.58
CA LYS A 398 -17.40 -5.22 -5.41
C LYS A 398 -18.58 -4.30 -5.80
N ILE A 399 -18.52 -3.62 -6.95
CA ILE A 399 -19.60 -2.77 -7.45
C ILE A 399 -20.86 -3.60 -7.74
N VAL A 400 -20.71 -4.73 -8.43
CA VAL A 400 -21.83 -5.63 -8.76
C VAL A 400 -22.47 -6.16 -7.48
N ILE A 401 -21.68 -6.63 -6.51
CA ILE A 401 -22.18 -7.16 -5.24
C ILE A 401 -22.86 -6.07 -4.43
N ALA A 402 -22.29 -4.86 -4.38
CA ALA A 402 -22.91 -3.72 -3.72
C ALA A 402 -24.29 -3.36 -4.31
N ALA A 403 -24.45 -3.54 -5.63
CA ALA A 403 -25.70 -3.25 -6.34
C ALA A 403 -26.72 -4.40 -6.32
N THR A 404 -26.28 -5.64 -6.08
CA THR A 404 -27.15 -6.85 -6.18
C THR A 404 -27.29 -7.56 -4.85
N LEU A 405 -26.22 -8.17 -4.34
CA LEU A 405 -26.29 -9.03 -3.13
C LEU A 405 -26.56 -8.25 -1.85
N VAL A 406 -26.02 -7.03 -1.73
CA VAL A 406 -26.25 -6.23 -0.53
C VAL A 406 -27.72 -5.80 -0.38
N PRO A 407 -28.42 -5.31 -1.44
CA PRO A 407 -29.86 -5.04 -1.34
C PRO A 407 -30.73 -6.28 -1.08
N MET A 408 -30.31 -7.47 -1.55
CA MET A 408 -31.08 -8.71 -1.41
C MET A 408 -30.91 -9.38 -0.04
N PHE A 409 -29.68 -9.37 0.48
CA PHE A 409 -29.31 -10.15 1.67
C PHE A 409 -28.81 -9.31 2.83
N GLY A 410 -28.70 -7.98 2.67
CA GLY A 410 -28.17 -7.11 3.71
C GLY A 410 -26.70 -7.40 4.04
N TYR A 411 -26.36 -7.44 5.33
CA TYR A 411 -24.98 -7.63 5.78
C TYR A 411 -24.34 -8.99 5.39
N PRO A 412 -25.04 -10.11 5.37
CA PRO A 412 -24.53 -11.35 4.75
C PRO A 412 -24.05 -11.18 3.30
N GLY A 413 -24.71 -10.32 2.50
CA GLY A 413 -24.25 -9.98 1.16
C GLY A 413 -22.89 -9.24 1.17
N VAL A 414 -22.66 -8.39 2.16
CA VAL A 414 -21.37 -7.72 2.38
C VAL A 414 -20.30 -8.73 2.78
N ILE A 415 -20.61 -9.65 3.71
CA ILE A 415 -19.67 -10.69 4.17
C ILE A 415 -19.22 -11.59 3.01
N ALA A 416 -20.14 -11.92 2.10
CA ALA A 416 -19.84 -12.75 0.93
C ALA A 416 -19.01 -12.02 -0.16
N ALA A 417 -18.93 -10.69 -0.11
CA ALA A 417 -18.32 -9.90 -1.17
C ALA A 417 -16.84 -10.24 -1.40
N GLU A 418 -16.03 -10.18 -0.35
CA GLU A 418 -14.59 -10.42 -0.46
C GLU A 418 -14.30 -11.86 -0.93
N PRO A 419 -14.86 -12.93 -0.32
CA PRO A 419 -14.65 -14.28 -0.79
C PRO A 419 -15.01 -14.52 -2.27
N ILE A 420 -16.18 -14.06 -2.72
CA ILE A 420 -16.63 -14.23 -4.10
C ILE A 420 -15.65 -13.54 -5.06
N VAL A 421 -15.28 -12.30 -4.76
CA VAL A 421 -14.38 -11.51 -5.59
C VAL A 421 -13.00 -12.15 -5.66
N TRP A 422 -12.47 -12.68 -4.56
CA TRP A 422 -11.16 -13.36 -4.55
C TRP A 422 -11.13 -14.61 -5.43
N PHE A 423 -12.20 -15.40 -5.45
CA PHE A 423 -12.29 -16.54 -6.37
C PHE A 423 -12.31 -16.11 -7.83
N ILE A 424 -12.94 -15.00 -8.16
CA ILE A 424 -12.93 -14.43 -9.52
C ILE A 424 -11.54 -13.92 -9.89
N MET A 425 -10.88 -13.20 -8.98
CA MET A 425 -9.56 -12.60 -9.19
C MET A 425 -8.44 -13.62 -9.40
N ILE A 426 -8.50 -14.74 -8.70
CA ILE A 426 -7.43 -15.75 -8.74
C ILE A 426 -7.36 -16.48 -10.09
N ILE A 427 -8.47 -16.61 -10.81
CA ILE A 427 -8.55 -17.37 -12.07
C ILE A 427 -7.56 -16.84 -13.11
N PRO A 428 -7.59 -15.57 -13.54
CA PRO A 428 -6.65 -15.08 -14.55
C PRO A 428 -5.20 -15.14 -14.08
N LEU A 429 -4.94 -14.95 -12.78
CA LEU A 429 -3.61 -15.03 -12.22
C LEU A 429 -3.04 -16.44 -12.31
N LEU A 430 -3.80 -17.48 -11.91
CA LEU A 430 -3.36 -18.86 -11.99
C LEU A 430 -3.21 -19.32 -13.45
N MET A 431 -4.16 -18.97 -14.31
CA MET A 431 -4.08 -19.32 -15.75
C MET A 431 -2.81 -18.77 -16.40
N LYS A 432 -2.40 -17.56 -16.04
CA LYS A 432 -1.20 -16.93 -16.61
C LYS A 432 0.07 -17.47 -15.99
N ILE A 433 0.17 -17.52 -14.64
CA ILE A 433 1.42 -17.92 -13.97
C ILE A 433 1.82 -19.34 -14.34
N LEU A 434 0.86 -20.27 -14.46
CA LEU A 434 1.12 -21.65 -14.86
C LEU A 434 1.60 -21.78 -16.31
N ARG A 435 1.30 -20.81 -17.17
CA ARG A 435 1.78 -20.74 -18.56
C ARG A 435 3.15 -20.04 -18.69
N MET A 436 3.64 -19.39 -17.65
CA MET A 436 4.92 -18.70 -17.68
C MET A 436 6.11 -19.68 -17.68
N PRO A 437 7.27 -19.31 -18.26
CA PRO A 437 8.47 -20.17 -18.32
C PRO A 437 8.92 -20.69 -16.94
N VAL A 438 8.64 -19.95 -15.88
CA VAL A 438 8.94 -20.33 -14.48
C VAL A 438 8.38 -21.69 -14.09
N TRP A 439 7.26 -22.11 -14.70
CA TRP A 439 6.59 -23.39 -14.40
C TRP A 439 6.72 -24.41 -15.53
N LYS A 440 7.20 -24.00 -16.73
CA LYS A 440 7.33 -24.91 -17.88
C LYS A 440 8.69 -25.63 -17.96
N GLN A 441 9.73 -25.11 -17.30
CA GLN A 441 11.01 -25.81 -17.24
C GLN A 441 10.83 -27.05 -16.36
N LYS A 442 10.71 -28.21 -17.02
CA LYS A 442 10.91 -29.51 -16.39
C LYS A 442 12.35 -29.56 -15.90
N THR A 443 12.56 -29.86 -14.64
CA THR A 443 13.83 -30.24 -14.02
C THR A 443 14.53 -31.33 -14.82
#